data_871ed045abd59f43e6f6600eca7797e7
#
_entry.id   871ed045abd59f43e6f6600eca7797e7
#
_cell.length_a   1.000
_cell.length_b   1.000
_cell.length_c   1.000
_cell.angle_alpha   90.00
_cell.angle_beta   90.00
_cell.angle_gamma   90.00
#
_symmetry.space_group_name_H-M   'P 1'
#
loop_
_entity.id
_entity.type
_entity.pdbx_description
1 polymer ?
#
loop_
_entity_poly.entity_id
_entity_poly.type
_entity_poly.pdbx_seq_one_letter_code
_entity_poly.pdbx_strand_id
1 'polypeptide(L)'
;MTELFAVMRTRGAAWNDTVPMEQQVDWRAHADFMNALHAEGVARLAGPLAGTRDVLLVFRAGSTAEVEARLAEDCWSVKGLLQTLWIKPWGLRLGTLPGDLGP
;
A
#
# COMPACT_ATOMS: atom_id res chain seq x y z
N MET A 1 6.48 19.51 1.05
CA MET A 1 7.55 18.59 1.45
C MET A 1 6.96 17.21 1.71
N THR A 2 7.65 16.15 1.33
CA THR A 2 7.14 14.79 1.53
C THR A 2 7.97 14.06 2.57
N GLU A 3 7.37 13.01 3.14
CA GLU A 3 8.05 12.12 4.07
C GLU A 3 7.61 10.68 3.79
N LEU A 4 8.30 9.72 4.38
CA LEU A 4 7.92 8.33 4.25
C LEU A 4 6.87 7.95 5.28
N PHE A 5 5.97 7.05 4.89
CA PHE A 5 4.95 6.48 5.75
C PHE A 5 4.99 4.97 5.66
N ALA A 6 4.94 4.32 6.81
CA ALA A 6 4.70 2.90 6.87
C ALA A 6 3.19 2.69 6.92
N VAL A 7 2.69 1.80 6.08
CA VAL A 7 1.25 1.54 5.96
C VAL A 7 1.02 0.06 6.15
N MET A 8 0.13 -0.29 7.07
CA MET A 8 -0.26 -1.69 7.24
C MET A 8 -1.70 -1.84 6.78
N ARG A 9 -1.91 -2.75 5.85
CA ARG A 9 -3.23 -3.13 5.37
C ARG A 9 -3.47 -4.61 5.68
N THR A 10 -4.72 -5.01 5.74
CA THR A 10 -5.07 -6.41 5.97
C THR A 10 -6.20 -6.82 5.03
N ARG A 11 -6.28 -8.11 4.73
CA ARG A 11 -7.35 -8.67 3.91
C ARG A 11 -8.67 -8.51 4.64
N GLY A 12 -9.66 -7.96 3.93
CA GLY A 12 -10.98 -7.70 4.48
C GLY A 12 -11.95 -8.86 4.27
N ALA A 13 -13.20 -8.63 4.66
CA ALA A 13 -14.25 -9.66 4.60
C ALA A 13 -14.54 -10.15 3.17
N ALA A 14 -14.31 -9.32 2.18
CA ALA A 14 -14.58 -9.69 0.78
C ALA A 14 -13.43 -10.47 0.12
N TRP A 15 -12.31 -10.63 0.81
CA TRP A 15 -11.20 -11.44 0.30
C TRP A 15 -11.61 -12.90 0.22
N ASN A 16 -11.38 -13.53 -0.93
CA ASN A 16 -11.68 -14.95 -1.13
C ASN A 16 -10.45 -15.80 -0.75
N ASP A 17 -10.51 -16.44 0.39
CA ASP A 17 -9.39 -17.24 0.91
C ASP A 17 -9.14 -18.53 0.14
N THR A 18 -10.04 -18.89 -0.80
CA THR A 18 -9.90 -20.15 -1.56
C THR A 18 -9.10 -20.00 -2.84
N VAL A 19 -8.76 -18.77 -3.23
CA VAL A 19 -7.99 -18.50 -4.46
C VAL A 19 -6.81 -17.59 -4.16
N PRO A 20 -5.72 -17.65 -4.97
CA PRO A 20 -4.59 -16.76 -4.78
C PRO A 20 -4.93 -15.31 -5.13
N MET A 21 -4.02 -14.41 -4.80
CA MET A 21 -4.18 -12.97 -5.00
C MET A 21 -4.54 -12.62 -6.45
N GLU A 22 -3.89 -13.23 -7.42
CA GLU A 22 -4.07 -12.93 -8.84
C GLU A 22 -5.41 -13.40 -9.39
N GLN A 23 -6.16 -14.18 -8.62
CA GLN A 23 -7.49 -14.67 -8.99
C GLN A 23 -8.60 -13.97 -8.19
N GLN A 24 -8.26 -13.01 -7.34
CA GLN A 24 -9.25 -12.20 -6.66
C GLN A 24 -10.00 -11.33 -7.66
N VAL A 25 -11.24 -10.97 -7.34
CA VAL A 25 -12.03 -10.07 -8.18
C VAL A 25 -11.26 -8.75 -8.36
N ASP A 26 -11.29 -8.21 -9.58
CA ASP A 26 -10.65 -6.94 -9.94
C ASP A 26 -9.13 -6.91 -9.72
N TRP A 27 -8.48 -8.06 -9.74
CA TRP A 27 -7.02 -8.12 -9.61
C TRP A 27 -6.32 -7.18 -10.58
N ARG A 28 -6.70 -7.18 -11.86
CA ARG A 28 -6.03 -6.34 -12.87
C ARG A 28 -6.17 -4.86 -12.54
N ALA A 29 -7.37 -4.44 -12.16
CA ALA A 29 -7.61 -3.04 -11.81
C ALA A 29 -6.80 -2.63 -10.58
N HIS A 30 -6.74 -3.50 -9.56
CA HIS A 30 -5.93 -3.25 -8.37
C HIS A 30 -4.44 -3.16 -8.72
N ALA A 31 -3.94 -4.12 -9.50
CA ALA A 31 -2.53 -4.15 -9.89
C ALA A 31 -2.14 -2.91 -10.70
N ASP A 32 -3.00 -2.51 -11.63
CA ASP A 32 -2.75 -1.30 -12.44
C ASP A 32 -2.73 -0.05 -11.57
N PHE A 33 -3.63 0.04 -10.61
CA PHE A 33 -3.67 1.16 -9.66
C PHE A 33 -2.37 1.24 -8.85
N MET A 34 -1.93 0.12 -8.28
CA MET A 34 -0.71 0.09 -7.47
C MET A 34 0.54 0.37 -8.31
N ASN A 35 0.59 -0.18 -9.54
CA ASN A 35 1.70 0.09 -10.44
C ASN A 35 1.77 1.57 -10.84
N ALA A 36 0.63 2.23 -11.00
CA ALA A 36 0.59 3.67 -11.28
C ALA A 36 1.13 4.48 -10.10
N LEU A 37 0.75 4.13 -8.87
CA LEU A 37 1.28 4.79 -7.68
C LEU A 37 2.79 4.60 -7.56
N HIS A 38 3.28 3.43 -7.92
CA HIS A 38 4.71 3.16 -7.90
C HIS A 38 5.44 3.99 -8.97
N ALA A 39 4.88 4.07 -10.16
CA ALA A 39 5.46 4.89 -11.25
C ALA A 39 5.51 6.37 -10.90
N GLU A 40 4.54 6.86 -10.12
CA GLU A 40 4.53 8.24 -9.63
C GLU A 40 5.53 8.48 -8.48
N GLY A 41 6.13 7.43 -7.94
CA GLY A 41 7.02 7.55 -6.79
C GLY A 41 6.29 7.65 -5.46
N VAL A 42 4.99 7.40 -5.43
CA VAL A 42 4.15 7.46 -4.23
C VAL A 42 4.26 6.16 -3.45
N ALA A 43 3.96 5.02 -4.08
CA ALA A 43 4.15 3.71 -3.47
C ALA A 43 5.58 3.25 -3.74
N ARG A 44 6.40 3.25 -2.71
CA ARG A 44 7.82 2.93 -2.85
C ARG A 44 8.08 1.43 -2.76
N LEU A 45 7.41 0.77 -1.82
CA LEU A 45 7.47 -0.68 -1.61
C LEU A 45 6.07 -1.14 -1.24
N ALA A 46 5.73 -2.36 -1.62
CA ALA A 46 4.47 -2.96 -1.22
C ALA A 46 4.54 -4.47 -1.41
N GLY A 47 3.98 -5.22 -0.48
CA GLY A 47 3.89 -6.66 -0.61
C GLY A 47 3.27 -7.32 0.61
N PRO A 48 2.74 -8.55 0.42
CA PRO A 48 2.18 -9.29 1.54
C PRO A 48 3.28 -9.81 2.47
N LEU A 49 2.97 -9.83 3.75
CA LEU A 49 3.84 -10.44 4.74
C LEU A 49 3.54 -11.94 4.81
N ALA A 50 4.56 -12.75 4.56
CA ALA A 50 4.39 -14.20 4.48
C ALA A 50 3.76 -14.77 5.75
N GLY A 51 2.78 -15.67 5.56
CA GLY A 51 2.12 -16.34 6.67
C GLY A 51 1.08 -15.50 7.41
N THR A 52 0.76 -14.30 6.90
CA THR A 52 -0.23 -13.41 7.53
C THR A 52 -1.28 -12.98 6.52
N ARG A 53 -2.30 -12.28 7.01
CA ARG A 53 -3.30 -11.63 6.16
C ARG A 53 -2.92 -10.18 5.86
N ASP A 54 -1.72 -9.76 6.26
CA ASP A 54 -1.31 -8.36 6.24
C ASP A 54 -0.43 -8.04 5.03
N VAL A 55 -0.50 -6.78 4.62
CA VAL A 55 0.28 -6.22 3.52
C VAL A 55 0.98 -4.99 4.05
N LEU A 56 2.28 -4.92 3.88
CA LEU A 56 3.09 -3.77 4.30
C LEU A 56 3.43 -2.93 3.09
N LEU A 57 3.23 -1.62 3.21
CA LEU A 57 3.55 -0.66 2.15
C LEU A 57 4.39 0.46 2.73
N VAL A 58 5.22 1.05 1.87
CA VAL A 58 5.96 2.27 2.18
C VAL A 58 5.56 3.31 1.15
N PHE A 59 5.01 4.43 1.63
CA PHE A 59 4.56 5.52 0.79
C PHE A 59 5.41 6.76 1.03
N ARG A 60 5.56 7.56 -0.03
CA ARG A 60 6.09 8.92 0.08
C ARG A 60 4.95 9.88 -0.22
N ALA A 61 4.64 10.72 0.74
CA ALA A 61 3.49 11.63 0.65
C ALA A 61 3.67 12.83 1.57
N GLY A 62 2.80 13.81 1.44
CA GLY A 62 2.85 15.03 2.24
C GLY A 62 2.20 14.89 3.61
N SER A 63 1.29 13.94 3.77
CA SER A 63 0.55 13.75 5.02
C SER A 63 -0.12 12.38 5.08
N THR A 64 -0.53 11.97 6.28
CA THR A 64 -1.33 10.78 6.48
C THR A 64 -2.65 10.84 5.69
N ALA A 65 -3.28 12.01 5.68
CA ALA A 65 -4.54 12.20 4.95
C ALA A 65 -4.37 11.98 3.45
N GLU A 66 -3.24 12.39 2.89
CA GLU A 66 -2.93 12.15 1.49
C GLU A 66 -2.79 10.66 1.19
N VAL A 67 -2.12 9.90 2.07
CA VAL A 67 -2.00 8.45 1.91
C VAL A 67 -3.37 7.79 1.97
N GLU A 68 -4.20 8.18 2.93
CA GLU A 68 -5.56 7.65 3.05
C GLU A 68 -6.38 7.91 1.79
N ALA A 69 -6.32 9.13 1.28
CA ALA A 69 -7.08 9.52 0.09
C ALA A 69 -6.66 8.71 -1.13
N ARG A 70 -5.37 8.47 -1.31
CA ARG A 70 -4.88 7.70 -2.45
C ARG A 70 -5.30 6.22 -2.32
N LEU A 71 -5.18 5.63 -1.15
CA LEU A 71 -5.57 4.22 -0.94
C LEU A 71 -7.08 4.03 -1.07
N ALA A 72 -7.89 5.03 -0.74
CA ALA A 72 -9.33 4.94 -0.86
C ALA A 72 -9.80 4.81 -2.31
N GLU A 73 -8.98 5.21 -3.28
CA GLU A 73 -9.29 5.10 -4.71
C GLU A 73 -9.10 3.68 -5.25
N ASP A 74 -8.41 2.81 -4.52
CA ASP A 74 -8.18 1.43 -4.93
C ASP A 74 -9.51 0.66 -4.89
N CYS A 75 -9.85 -0.03 -5.98
CA CYS A 75 -11.09 -0.81 -6.05
C CYS A 75 -11.17 -1.88 -4.96
N TRP A 76 -10.04 -2.42 -4.51
CA TRP A 76 -10.02 -3.37 -3.42
C TRP A 76 -10.33 -2.72 -2.07
N SER A 77 -10.02 -1.43 -1.90
CA SER A 77 -10.46 -0.67 -0.72
C SER A 77 -11.97 -0.48 -0.75
N VAL A 78 -12.51 -0.09 -1.91
CA VAL A 78 -13.94 0.17 -2.08
C VAL A 78 -14.76 -1.09 -1.85
N LYS A 79 -14.28 -2.23 -2.35
CA LYS A 79 -15.02 -3.50 -2.30
C LYS A 79 -14.75 -4.34 -1.05
N GLY A 80 -13.88 -3.87 -0.16
CA GLY A 80 -13.62 -4.55 1.10
C GLY A 80 -12.69 -5.75 1.01
N LEU A 81 -11.90 -5.88 -0.05
CA LEU A 81 -10.87 -6.92 -0.13
C LEU A 81 -9.65 -6.57 0.71
N LEU A 82 -9.33 -5.27 0.81
CA LEU A 82 -8.27 -4.76 1.66
C LEU A 82 -8.78 -3.60 2.49
N GLN A 83 -8.30 -3.50 3.72
CA GLN A 83 -8.59 -2.37 4.59
C GLN A 83 -7.31 -1.91 5.26
N THR A 84 -7.18 -0.60 5.48
CA THR A 84 -6.01 -0.02 6.11
C THR A 84 -6.16 -0.12 7.63
N LEU A 85 -5.15 -0.70 8.29
CA LEU A 85 -5.11 -0.81 9.74
C LEU A 85 -4.53 0.45 10.36
N TRP A 86 -3.42 0.95 9.80
CA TRP A 86 -2.79 2.17 10.28
C TRP A 86 -1.84 2.74 9.23
N ILE A 87 -1.55 4.02 9.38
CA ILE A 87 -0.60 4.78 8.57
C ILE A 87 0.23 5.59 9.55
N LYS A 88 1.56 5.44 9.51
CA LYS A 88 2.46 6.12 10.44
C LYS A 88 3.63 6.74 9.73
N PRO A 89 4.00 7.97 10.05
CA PRO A 89 5.25 8.55 9.54
C PRO A 89 6.42 7.68 9.97
N TRP A 90 7.38 7.50 9.06
CA TRP A 90 8.54 6.66 9.32
C TRP A 90 9.83 7.45 9.10
N GLY A 91 10.48 7.80 10.20
CA GLY A 91 11.80 8.44 10.16
C GLY A 91 12.89 7.38 10.05
N LEU A 92 13.50 7.26 8.89
CA LEU A 92 14.57 6.28 8.70
C LEU A 92 15.82 6.71 9.47
N ARG A 93 16.45 5.76 10.14
CA ARG A 93 17.72 5.95 10.87
C ARG A 93 18.86 5.30 10.12
N LEU A 94 18.60 4.29 9.32
CA LEU A 94 19.59 3.58 8.51
C LEU A 94 19.00 3.38 7.12
N GLY A 95 19.82 3.67 6.11
CA GLY A 95 19.46 3.41 4.73
C GLY A 95 18.55 4.45 4.11
N THR A 96 18.41 4.35 2.80
CA THR A 96 17.49 5.15 2.00
C THR A 96 16.91 4.25 0.94
N LEU A 97 15.72 4.60 0.45
CA LEU A 97 15.12 3.87 -0.66
C LEU A 97 15.72 4.36 -1.99
N PRO A 98 15.81 3.49 -3.01
CA PRO A 98 16.26 3.91 -4.34
C PRO A 98 15.46 5.10 -4.84
N GLY A 99 16.16 6.12 -5.33
CA GLY A 99 15.52 7.34 -5.84
C GLY A 99 15.23 8.39 -4.79
N ASP A 100 15.37 8.07 -3.50
CA ASP A 100 15.20 9.05 -2.43
C ASP A 100 16.57 9.57 -1.99
N LEU A 101 16.63 10.88 -1.70
CA LEU A 101 17.83 11.47 -1.14
C LEU A 101 17.84 11.20 0.36
N GLY A 102 19.02 10.91 0.90
CA GLY A 102 19.20 10.72 2.32
C GLY A 102 18.94 12.00 3.11
N PRO A 103 18.77 11.87 4.41
CA PRO A 103 18.57 13.01 5.27
C PRO A 103 19.78 13.95 5.28
#